data_714c550e1ec76bb0ef61d905ca8edda7
#
_entry.id   714c550e1ec76bb0ef61d905ca8edda7
#
_cell.length_a   1.000
_cell.length_b   1.000
_cell.length_c   1.000
_cell.angle_alpha   90.00
_cell.angle_beta   90.00
_cell.angle_gamma   90.00
#
_symmetry.space_group_name_H-M   'P 1'
#
loop_
_entity.id
_entity.type
_entity.pdbx_description
1 polymer ?
#
loop_
_entity_poly.entity_id
_entity_poly.type
_entity_poly.pdbx_seq_one_letter_code
_entity_poly.pdbx_strand_id
1 'polypeptide(L)'
;RLRLRPKQLNNVATRDKAVTLLKDQKLSMPIGIAPTAFQKMAHPEGEMATARAAQKANTLMILSTLSNTTLEDVAAAAPEGLRWFQLYVYKDRDITKDLVQRAEKSGYKALVVTVDTPLFGNRIADVKNNFTLPDGLTVANLEGVGGGLDPSSGSGLAAYGEKLFDPSLTWDDIKWLRSITSLKVIAKGVLTAEDARNAVKAGVSGILVSNHGARQLDGVTSTIEALPEIIRAVPRWIEVYLDGGIRHGTDAIKALALGAKAVFVGRPALWGLAYNGEDGVTQMLEILRKELDLGMALIGK
;
A
#
# COMPACT_ATOMS: atom_id res chain seq x y z
N ARG A 1 -15.02 6.82 19.16
CA ARG A 1 -13.93 5.81 19.23
C ARG A 1 -14.53 4.41 19.07
N LEU A 2 -13.99 3.59 18.17
CA LEU A 2 -14.36 2.17 18.03
C LEU A 2 -13.82 1.38 19.22
N ARG A 3 -14.69 0.56 19.82
CA ARG A 3 -14.33 -0.31 20.97
C ARG A 3 -14.52 -1.77 20.60
N LEU A 4 -13.60 -2.63 21.01
CA LEU A 4 -13.74 -4.08 20.95
C LEU A 4 -14.71 -4.53 22.05
N ARG A 5 -15.55 -5.53 21.74
CA ARG A 5 -16.48 -6.15 22.67
C ARG A 5 -16.15 -7.64 22.79
N PRO A 6 -15.43 -8.04 23.84
CA PRO A 6 -15.01 -9.43 23.99
C PRO A 6 -16.19 -10.36 24.27
N LYS A 7 -16.09 -11.59 23.75
CA LYS A 7 -16.97 -12.71 24.10
C LYS A 7 -16.20 -13.62 25.05
N GLN A 8 -16.79 -13.92 26.19
CA GLN A 8 -16.15 -14.73 27.21
C GLN A 8 -16.46 -16.23 27.03
N LEU A 9 -15.61 -17.09 27.59
CA LEU A 9 -15.75 -18.54 27.59
C LEU A 9 -15.82 -19.19 26.20
N ASN A 10 -15.26 -18.55 25.20
CA ASN A 10 -15.00 -19.18 23.91
C ASN A 10 -13.67 -19.93 23.94
N ASN A 11 -13.62 -21.10 23.29
CA ASN A 11 -12.35 -21.83 23.14
C ASN A 11 -11.43 -21.06 22.16
N VAL A 12 -10.33 -20.56 22.67
CA VAL A 12 -9.31 -19.81 21.92
C VAL A 12 -7.96 -20.53 21.91
N ALA A 13 -7.94 -21.84 22.23
CA ALA A 13 -6.69 -22.61 22.26
C ALA A 13 -6.03 -22.70 20.90
N THR A 14 -6.83 -22.74 19.82
CA THR A 14 -6.34 -22.69 18.43
C THR A 14 -6.92 -21.48 17.72
N ARG A 15 -6.05 -20.66 17.13
CA ARG A 15 -6.43 -19.46 16.39
C ARG A 15 -5.72 -19.45 15.04
N ASP A 16 -6.48 -19.30 13.98
CA ASP A 16 -5.93 -19.15 12.63
C ASP A 16 -5.88 -17.68 12.26
N LYS A 17 -4.68 -17.18 12.00
CA LYS A 17 -4.40 -15.81 11.52
C LYS A 17 -4.19 -15.76 10.01
N ALA A 18 -4.11 -16.91 9.35
CA ALA A 18 -3.88 -16.94 7.92
C ALA A 18 -5.06 -16.33 7.15
N VAL A 19 -4.75 -15.71 6.03
CA VAL A 19 -5.76 -15.16 5.12
C VAL A 19 -5.36 -15.46 3.68
N THR A 20 -6.36 -15.72 2.84
CA THR A 20 -6.15 -15.82 1.39
C THR A 20 -6.74 -14.59 0.71
N LEU A 21 -5.91 -13.87 -0.04
CA LEU A 21 -6.30 -12.70 -0.82
C LEU A 21 -6.44 -13.08 -2.29
N LEU A 22 -7.35 -12.42 -3.00
CA LEU A 22 -7.58 -12.56 -4.45
C LEU A 22 -7.73 -14.02 -4.89
N LYS A 23 -8.25 -14.88 -4.00
CA LYS A 23 -8.55 -16.33 -4.14
C LYS A 23 -7.35 -17.27 -4.02
N ASP A 24 -6.13 -16.84 -4.27
CA ASP A 24 -4.94 -17.73 -4.40
C ASP A 24 -3.71 -17.28 -3.60
N GLN A 25 -3.73 -16.07 -3.03
CA GLN A 25 -2.56 -15.48 -2.38
C GLN A 25 -2.63 -15.64 -0.86
N LYS A 26 -1.92 -16.62 -0.34
CA LYS A 26 -1.92 -16.97 1.08
C LYS A 26 -0.92 -16.13 1.87
N LEU A 27 -1.39 -15.55 2.97
CA LEU A 27 -0.58 -14.84 3.95
C LEU A 27 -0.71 -15.51 5.32
N SER A 28 0.35 -15.45 6.11
CA SER A 28 0.35 -15.98 7.49
C SER A 28 -0.44 -15.10 8.48
N MET A 29 -0.76 -13.86 8.08
CA MET A 29 -1.57 -12.91 8.87
C MET A 29 -2.19 -11.86 7.94
N PRO A 30 -3.32 -11.24 8.32
CA PRO A 30 -3.99 -10.22 7.52
C PRO A 30 -3.36 -8.81 7.68
N ILE A 31 -2.05 -8.75 7.81
CA ILE A 31 -1.28 -7.50 7.93
C ILE A 31 -0.14 -7.55 6.92
N GLY A 32 -0.15 -6.63 5.96
CA GLY A 32 0.90 -6.45 4.96
C GLY A 32 1.57 -5.07 5.05
N ILE A 33 2.52 -4.81 4.17
CA ILE A 33 3.25 -3.55 4.08
C ILE A 33 2.67 -2.70 2.95
N ALA A 34 2.24 -1.48 3.28
CA ALA A 34 1.74 -0.49 2.35
C ALA A 34 2.86 0.09 1.48
N PRO A 35 2.55 0.63 0.29
CA PRO A 35 3.56 1.27 -0.54
C PRO A 35 4.10 2.53 0.16
N THR A 36 5.42 2.58 0.27
CA THR A 36 6.17 3.74 0.78
C THR A 36 7.33 4.03 -0.16
N ALA A 37 7.46 5.29 -0.57
CA ALA A 37 8.52 5.74 -1.46
C ALA A 37 9.86 5.86 -0.73
N PHE A 38 10.95 5.81 -1.50
CA PHE A 38 12.29 6.27 -1.12
C PHE A 38 12.85 5.61 0.15
N GLN A 39 12.76 4.31 0.26
CA GLN A 39 13.13 3.60 1.48
C GLN A 39 14.64 3.61 1.76
N LYS A 40 15.48 3.86 0.74
CA LYS A 40 16.92 4.07 0.96
C LYS A 40 17.26 5.33 1.76
N MET A 41 16.32 6.27 1.91
CA MET A 41 16.46 7.37 2.86
C MET A 41 16.42 6.91 4.32
N ALA A 42 15.79 5.78 4.62
CA ALA A 42 15.70 5.21 5.96
C ALA A 42 16.83 4.22 6.25
N HIS A 43 17.28 3.46 5.24
CA HIS A 43 18.35 2.45 5.38
C HIS A 43 18.95 2.14 3.99
N PRO A 44 20.28 1.91 3.86
CA PRO A 44 20.92 1.67 2.57
C PRO A 44 20.33 0.53 1.72
N GLU A 45 19.83 -0.53 2.35
CA GLU A 45 19.19 -1.65 1.64
C GLU A 45 17.73 -1.38 1.24
N GLY A 46 17.09 -0.32 1.76
CA GLY A 46 15.80 0.19 1.35
C GLY A 46 14.72 -0.87 1.13
N GLU A 47 14.12 -0.83 -0.04
CA GLU A 47 13.01 -1.71 -0.42
C GLU A 47 13.38 -3.20 -0.47
N MET A 48 14.66 -3.53 -0.73
CA MET A 48 15.11 -4.92 -0.74
C MET A 48 15.05 -5.54 0.66
N ALA A 49 15.50 -4.81 1.69
CA ALA A 49 15.40 -5.25 3.08
C ALA A 49 13.93 -5.45 3.50
N THR A 50 13.07 -4.52 3.12
CA THR A 50 11.62 -4.60 3.40
C THR A 50 10.98 -5.81 2.70
N ALA A 51 11.36 -6.10 1.46
CA ALA A 51 10.85 -7.25 0.72
C ALA A 51 11.27 -8.59 1.34
N ARG A 52 12.55 -8.71 1.75
CA ARG A 52 13.05 -9.91 2.46
C ARG A 52 12.35 -10.11 3.80
N ALA A 53 12.14 -9.04 4.55
CA ALA A 53 11.40 -9.11 5.81
C ALA A 53 9.95 -9.55 5.63
N ALA A 54 9.27 -9.05 4.59
CA ALA A 54 7.91 -9.48 4.24
C ALA A 54 7.87 -10.96 3.84
N GLN A 55 8.82 -11.42 3.02
CA GLN A 55 8.97 -12.83 2.66
C GLN A 55 9.19 -13.70 3.91
N LYS A 56 10.13 -13.34 4.79
CA LYS A 56 10.42 -14.05 6.04
C LYS A 56 9.21 -14.15 6.96
N ALA A 57 8.41 -13.09 7.02
CA ALA A 57 7.15 -13.07 7.77
C ALA A 57 5.99 -13.79 7.04
N ASN A 58 6.20 -14.26 5.82
CA ASN A 58 5.18 -14.83 4.94
C ASN A 58 3.94 -13.92 4.84
N THR A 59 4.20 -12.65 4.51
CA THR A 59 3.18 -11.64 4.28
C THR A 59 3.43 -10.86 2.98
N LEU A 60 2.53 -9.92 2.68
CA LEU A 60 2.53 -9.15 1.44
C LEU A 60 3.25 -7.82 1.60
N MET A 61 4.11 -7.47 0.63
CA MET A 61 4.62 -6.12 0.42
C MET A 61 4.02 -5.50 -0.84
N ILE A 62 3.54 -4.26 -0.74
CA ILE A 62 3.20 -3.43 -1.90
C ILE A 62 4.39 -2.51 -2.17
N LEU A 63 5.05 -2.68 -3.32
CA LEU A 63 6.16 -1.82 -3.73
C LEU A 63 5.64 -0.52 -4.32
N SER A 64 6.23 0.61 -3.95
CA SER A 64 5.91 1.92 -4.54
C SER A 64 6.54 2.08 -5.93
N THR A 65 5.85 2.72 -6.87
CA THR A 65 6.47 3.19 -8.13
C THR A 65 7.67 4.09 -7.87
N LEU A 66 7.60 4.91 -6.80
CA LEU A 66 8.64 5.87 -6.43
C LEU A 66 9.68 5.23 -5.47
N SER A 67 10.09 4.00 -5.74
CA SER A 67 11.14 3.32 -4.98
C SER A 67 12.55 3.77 -5.42
N ASN A 68 13.52 3.66 -4.51
CA ASN A 68 14.95 3.85 -4.80
C ASN A 68 15.63 2.57 -5.35
N THR A 69 14.87 1.50 -5.48
CA THR A 69 15.31 0.22 -6.03
C THR A 69 14.35 -0.18 -7.14
N THR A 70 14.86 -0.75 -8.23
CA THR A 70 14.01 -1.18 -9.34
C THR A 70 13.06 -2.29 -8.89
N LEU A 71 11.91 -2.37 -9.52
CA LEU A 71 10.93 -3.41 -9.22
C LEU A 71 11.48 -4.82 -9.50
N GLU A 72 12.42 -4.95 -10.44
CA GLU A 72 13.14 -6.18 -10.77
C GLU A 72 14.09 -6.59 -9.63
N ASP A 73 14.90 -5.66 -9.12
CA ASP A 73 15.85 -5.92 -8.03
C ASP A 73 15.12 -6.28 -6.74
N VAL A 74 13.99 -5.61 -6.45
CA VAL A 74 13.15 -5.95 -5.30
C VAL A 74 12.56 -7.36 -5.45
N ALA A 75 12.16 -7.74 -6.66
CA ALA A 75 11.68 -9.09 -6.93
C ALA A 75 12.79 -10.13 -6.77
N ALA A 76 13.99 -9.84 -7.28
CA ALA A 76 15.15 -10.71 -7.15
C ALA A 76 15.62 -10.87 -5.69
N ALA A 77 15.53 -9.80 -4.87
CA ALA A 77 15.93 -9.84 -3.47
C ALA A 77 15.01 -10.73 -2.59
N ALA A 78 13.77 -10.95 -3.01
CA ALA A 78 12.79 -11.77 -2.28
C ALA A 78 11.98 -12.64 -3.25
N PRO A 79 12.60 -13.64 -3.91
CA PRO A 79 12.00 -14.37 -5.04
C PRO A 79 10.70 -15.10 -4.66
N GLU A 80 10.60 -15.62 -3.43
CA GLU A 80 9.43 -16.33 -2.93
C GLU A 80 8.41 -15.39 -2.25
N GLY A 81 8.74 -14.10 -2.11
CA GLY A 81 7.90 -13.11 -1.44
C GLY A 81 6.67 -12.73 -2.25
N LEU A 82 5.51 -12.63 -1.60
CA LEU A 82 4.32 -12.10 -2.23
C LEU A 82 4.43 -10.58 -2.39
N ARG A 83 4.31 -10.10 -3.62
CA ARG A 83 4.45 -8.68 -3.95
C ARG A 83 3.31 -8.19 -4.83
N TRP A 84 2.80 -6.99 -4.51
CA TRP A 84 1.98 -6.17 -5.38
C TRP A 84 2.75 -4.91 -5.78
N PHE A 85 2.41 -4.32 -6.90
CA PHE A 85 3.04 -3.10 -7.40
C PHE A 85 2.07 -1.93 -7.32
N GLN A 86 2.41 -0.88 -6.56
CA GLN A 86 1.63 0.35 -6.56
C GLN A 86 2.00 1.18 -7.78
N LEU A 87 0.99 1.66 -8.48
CA LEU A 87 1.09 2.35 -9.76
C LEU A 87 0.47 3.74 -9.67
N TYR A 88 1.19 4.74 -10.16
CA TYR A 88 0.63 5.98 -10.65
C TYR A 88 0.48 5.89 -12.17
N VAL A 89 -0.57 6.52 -12.72
CA VAL A 89 -0.75 6.60 -14.17
C VAL A 89 -0.15 7.91 -14.66
N TYR A 90 0.70 7.81 -15.66
CA TYR A 90 1.48 8.91 -16.21
C TYR A 90 0.78 9.56 -17.41
N LYS A 91 1.02 10.86 -17.68
CA LYS A 91 0.56 11.56 -18.88
C LYS A 91 0.98 10.80 -20.13
N ASP A 92 2.24 10.36 -20.16
CA ASP A 92 2.73 9.43 -21.16
C ASP A 92 2.31 7.99 -20.79
N ARG A 93 1.38 7.44 -21.56
CA ARG A 93 0.83 6.10 -21.32
C ARG A 93 1.83 4.99 -21.61
N ASP A 94 2.86 5.22 -22.41
CA ASP A 94 3.90 4.23 -22.68
C ASP A 94 4.77 3.99 -21.45
N ILE A 95 5.05 5.02 -20.64
CA ILE A 95 5.70 4.86 -19.33
C ILE A 95 4.86 3.97 -18.42
N THR A 96 3.57 4.23 -18.35
CA THR A 96 2.66 3.41 -17.53
C THR A 96 2.64 1.96 -18.00
N LYS A 97 2.55 1.76 -19.30
CA LYS A 97 2.52 0.43 -19.93
C LYS A 97 3.83 -0.34 -19.69
N ASP A 98 4.98 0.31 -19.80
CA ASP A 98 6.28 -0.29 -19.51
C ASP A 98 6.34 -0.76 -18.05
N LEU A 99 5.99 0.08 -17.09
CA LEU A 99 5.96 -0.27 -15.67
C LEU A 99 5.05 -1.48 -15.39
N VAL A 100 3.87 -1.50 -15.98
CA VAL A 100 2.90 -2.60 -15.84
C VAL A 100 3.48 -3.91 -16.39
N GLN A 101 4.07 -3.88 -17.57
CA GLN A 101 4.66 -5.05 -18.21
C GLN A 101 5.89 -5.57 -17.43
N ARG A 102 6.73 -4.68 -16.93
CA ARG A 102 7.87 -5.03 -16.09
C ARG A 102 7.42 -5.67 -14.78
N ALA A 103 6.41 -5.12 -14.13
CA ALA A 103 5.84 -5.69 -12.91
C ALA A 103 5.26 -7.11 -13.16
N GLU A 104 4.55 -7.30 -14.27
CA GLU A 104 3.99 -8.60 -14.64
C GLU A 104 5.10 -9.62 -14.91
N LYS A 105 6.13 -9.26 -15.70
CA LYS A 105 7.31 -10.10 -15.99
C LYS A 105 8.11 -10.45 -14.74
N SER A 106 8.19 -9.53 -13.77
CA SER A 106 8.91 -9.73 -12.50
C SER A 106 8.09 -10.50 -11.45
N GLY A 107 6.92 -11.02 -11.82
CA GLY A 107 6.13 -11.91 -10.97
C GLY A 107 5.30 -11.22 -9.89
N TYR A 108 5.08 -9.92 -9.97
CA TYR A 108 4.10 -9.23 -9.13
C TYR A 108 2.70 -9.80 -9.36
N LYS A 109 1.86 -9.85 -8.32
CA LYS A 109 0.57 -10.56 -8.37
C LYS A 109 -0.65 -9.63 -8.50
N ALA A 110 -0.46 -8.33 -8.31
CA ALA A 110 -1.51 -7.33 -8.52
C ALA A 110 -0.91 -5.95 -8.75
N LEU A 111 -1.68 -5.08 -9.39
CA LEU A 111 -1.47 -3.64 -9.47
C LEU A 111 -2.36 -2.93 -8.45
N VAL A 112 -1.77 -2.02 -7.68
CA VAL A 112 -2.47 -1.15 -6.73
C VAL A 112 -2.43 0.26 -7.29
N VAL A 113 -3.48 0.64 -8.01
CA VAL A 113 -3.56 1.94 -8.69
C VAL A 113 -3.99 2.99 -7.70
N THR A 114 -3.16 4.01 -7.52
CA THR A 114 -3.44 5.13 -6.62
C THR A 114 -4.33 6.14 -7.34
N VAL A 115 -5.55 6.33 -6.81
CA VAL A 115 -6.58 7.19 -7.40
C VAL A 115 -6.82 8.48 -6.62
N ASP A 116 -6.17 8.65 -5.47
CA ASP A 116 -6.28 9.83 -4.60
C ASP A 116 -5.21 10.90 -4.87
N THR A 117 -4.44 10.77 -5.95
CA THR A 117 -3.30 11.64 -6.24
C THR A 117 -3.37 12.21 -7.66
N PRO A 118 -4.39 13.01 -8.00
CA PRO A 118 -4.36 13.80 -9.25
C PRO A 118 -3.21 14.82 -9.20
N LEU A 119 -2.92 15.34 -8.02
CA LEU A 119 -1.77 16.17 -7.64
C LEU A 119 -1.29 15.73 -6.27
N PHE A 120 -0.04 15.98 -5.93
CA PHE A 120 0.42 15.76 -4.55
C PHE A 120 -0.22 16.75 -3.58
N GLY A 121 -0.64 16.23 -2.42
CA GLY A 121 -1.13 17.05 -1.32
C GLY A 121 -0.07 18.02 -0.80
N ASN A 122 -0.52 19.11 -0.18
CA ASN A 122 0.37 20.12 0.39
C ASN A 122 1.16 19.55 1.58
N ARG A 123 2.45 19.33 1.39
CA ARG A 123 3.38 18.84 2.41
C ARG A 123 4.25 19.99 2.89
N ILE A 124 3.77 20.68 3.92
CA ILE A 124 4.40 21.90 4.45
C ILE A 124 5.87 21.68 4.80
N ALA A 125 6.23 20.52 5.35
CA ALA A 125 7.63 20.20 5.65
C ALA A 125 8.49 20.07 4.39
N ASP A 126 7.98 19.43 3.33
CA ASP A 126 8.68 19.29 2.05
C ASP A 126 8.95 20.67 1.43
N VAL A 127 7.93 21.56 1.48
CA VAL A 127 8.06 22.94 0.95
C VAL A 127 9.06 23.74 1.78
N LYS A 128 8.96 23.73 3.11
CA LYS A 128 9.88 24.46 4.00
C LYS A 128 11.34 24.02 3.88
N ASN A 129 11.55 22.74 3.59
CA ASN A 129 12.88 22.14 3.53
C ASN A 129 13.41 22.03 2.09
N ASN A 130 12.68 22.56 1.09
CA ASN A 130 13.02 22.39 -0.33
C ASN A 130 13.36 20.93 -0.64
N PHE A 131 12.44 20.02 -0.29
CA PHE A 131 12.69 18.59 -0.31
C PHE A 131 13.11 18.11 -1.70
N THR A 132 14.26 17.45 -1.74
CA THR A 132 14.77 16.66 -2.86
C THR A 132 15.31 15.34 -2.34
N LEU A 133 15.63 14.41 -3.23
CA LEU A 133 16.33 13.19 -2.81
C LEU A 133 17.78 13.51 -2.44
N PRO A 134 18.33 12.85 -1.41
CA PRO A 134 19.76 12.88 -1.14
C PRO A 134 20.59 12.45 -2.37
N ASP A 135 21.82 12.95 -2.44
CA ASP A 135 22.76 12.61 -3.52
C ASP A 135 22.91 11.09 -3.66
N GLY A 136 22.91 10.63 -4.90
CA GLY A 136 23.00 9.20 -5.25
C GLY A 136 21.70 8.41 -5.13
N LEU A 137 20.60 9.02 -4.67
CA LEU A 137 19.28 8.38 -4.69
C LEU A 137 18.45 8.87 -5.88
N THR A 138 17.80 7.95 -6.55
CA THR A 138 16.95 8.21 -7.72
C THR A 138 15.57 7.59 -7.55
N VAL A 139 14.65 7.92 -8.46
CA VAL A 139 13.41 7.17 -8.68
C VAL A 139 13.75 6.02 -9.63
N ALA A 140 14.22 4.90 -9.08
CA ALA A 140 14.90 3.86 -9.84
C ALA A 140 14.04 3.23 -10.95
N ASN A 141 12.72 3.13 -10.78
CA ASN A 141 11.84 2.60 -11.82
C ASN A 141 11.68 3.51 -13.03
N LEU A 142 12.09 4.78 -12.92
CA LEU A 142 11.90 5.84 -13.91
C LEU A 142 13.22 6.51 -14.30
N GLU A 143 14.33 5.80 -14.20
CA GLU A 143 15.63 6.32 -14.66
C GLU A 143 15.56 6.70 -16.15
N GLY A 144 16.04 7.91 -16.46
CA GLY A 144 15.95 8.48 -17.80
C GLY A 144 14.60 9.13 -18.15
N VAL A 145 13.59 9.03 -17.26
CA VAL A 145 12.26 9.62 -17.48
C VAL A 145 12.07 10.85 -16.59
N GLY A 146 11.72 11.97 -17.19
CA GLY A 146 11.24 13.17 -16.50
C GLY A 146 12.29 14.02 -15.76
N GLY A 147 13.56 13.61 -15.71
CA GLY A 147 14.60 14.26 -14.93
C GLY A 147 14.52 13.94 -13.42
N GLY A 148 15.41 14.51 -12.63
CA GLY A 148 15.41 14.37 -11.17
C GLY A 148 14.35 15.22 -10.46
N LEU A 149 14.29 15.08 -9.13
CA LEU A 149 13.49 15.98 -8.27
C LEU A 149 14.19 17.34 -8.18
N ASP A 150 13.55 18.40 -8.69
CA ASP A 150 14.09 19.75 -8.70
C ASP A 150 13.70 20.51 -7.42
N PRO A 151 14.68 20.90 -6.57
CA PRO A 151 14.40 21.59 -5.32
C PRO A 151 14.04 23.08 -5.52
N SER A 152 14.24 23.65 -6.71
CA SER A 152 14.02 25.09 -6.96
C SER A 152 12.57 25.53 -6.83
N SER A 153 11.62 24.59 -6.81
CA SER A 153 10.17 24.81 -6.70
C SER A 153 9.59 24.61 -5.29
N GLY A 154 10.44 24.52 -4.25
CA GLY A 154 10.03 24.24 -2.86
C GLY A 154 9.94 22.75 -2.57
N SER A 155 8.96 22.01 -3.11
CA SER A 155 8.91 20.54 -3.02
C SER A 155 9.25 19.93 -4.37
N GLY A 156 10.45 19.41 -4.52
CA GLY A 156 10.89 18.73 -5.74
C GLY A 156 10.01 17.53 -6.10
N LEU A 157 9.45 16.85 -5.09
CA LEU A 157 8.52 15.74 -5.31
C LEU A 157 7.18 16.21 -5.89
N ALA A 158 6.65 17.34 -5.40
CA ALA A 158 5.41 17.90 -5.93
C ALA A 158 5.58 18.33 -7.40
N ALA A 159 6.66 19.05 -7.72
CA ALA A 159 6.98 19.46 -9.09
C ALA A 159 7.18 18.25 -10.02
N TYR A 160 7.87 17.21 -9.55
CA TYR A 160 8.04 15.95 -10.28
C TYR A 160 6.71 15.30 -10.62
N GLY A 161 5.81 15.19 -9.63
CA GLY A 161 4.49 14.61 -9.83
C GLY A 161 3.61 15.46 -10.78
N GLU A 162 3.61 16.78 -10.63
CA GLU A 162 2.87 17.70 -11.52
C GLU A 162 3.32 17.58 -12.99
N LYS A 163 4.61 17.39 -13.21
CA LYS A 163 5.16 17.19 -14.55
C LYS A 163 4.71 15.87 -15.18
N LEU A 164 4.68 14.79 -14.41
CA LEU A 164 4.58 13.42 -14.94
C LEU A 164 3.20 12.79 -14.76
N PHE A 165 2.51 13.00 -13.64
CA PHE A 165 1.25 12.33 -13.37
C PHE A 165 0.11 12.94 -14.16
N ASP A 166 -0.84 12.12 -14.55
CA ASP A 166 -2.00 12.55 -15.30
C ASP A 166 -3.14 12.99 -14.36
N PRO A 167 -3.45 14.31 -14.26
CA PRO A 167 -4.55 14.78 -13.43
C PRO A 167 -5.93 14.58 -14.06
N SER A 168 -6.01 14.13 -15.32
CA SER A 168 -7.27 13.95 -16.05
C SER A 168 -7.85 12.54 -15.93
N LEU A 169 -7.24 11.68 -15.07
CA LEU A 169 -7.66 10.30 -14.89
C LEU A 169 -9.13 10.17 -14.50
N THR A 170 -9.76 9.16 -15.09
CA THR A 170 -11.13 8.74 -14.79
C THR A 170 -11.20 7.22 -14.55
N TRP A 171 -12.38 6.71 -14.22
CA TRP A 171 -12.59 5.27 -14.09
C TRP A 171 -12.43 4.49 -15.42
N ASP A 172 -12.43 5.17 -16.57
CA ASP A 172 -12.15 4.54 -17.86
C ASP A 172 -10.66 4.17 -17.99
N ASP A 173 -9.76 4.91 -17.34
CA ASP A 173 -8.34 4.55 -17.28
C ASP A 173 -8.10 3.24 -16.52
N ILE A 174 -8.94 2.94 -15.53
CA ILE A 174 -8.91 1.62 -14.86
C ILE A 174 -9.31 0.50 -15.84
N LYS A 175 -10.32 0.74 -16.70
CA LYS A 175 -10.69 -0.23 -17.74
C LYS A 175 -9.56 -0.43 -18.75
N TRP A 176 -8.91 0.68 -19.15
CA TRP A 176 -7.73 0.63 -20.02
C TRP A 176 -6.60 -0.17 -19.38
N LEU A 177 -6.23 0.09 -18.12
CA LEU A 177 -5.20 -0.68 -17.41
C LEU A 177 -5.52 -2.18 -17.43
N ARG A 178 -6.77 -2.55 -17.16
CA ARG A 178 -7.19 -3.96 -17.21
C ARG A 178 -7.07 -4.60 -18.61
N SER A 179 -7.08 -3.81 -19.67
CA SER A 179 -6.93 -4.33 -21.03
C SER A 179 -5.49 -4.60 -21.42
N ILE A 180 -4.50 -4.06 -20.69
CA ILE A 180 -3.08 -4.18 -21.02
C ILE A 180 -2.30 -5.14 -20.10
N THR A 181 -2.97 -5.77 -19.12
CA THR A 181 -2.33 -6.72 -18.19
C THR A 181 -3.28 -7.82 -17.73
N SER A 182 -2.72 -8.97 -17.37
CA SER A 182 -3.43 -10.06 -16.69
C SER A 182 -3.48 -9.88 -15.16
N LEU A 183 -2.71 -8.94 -14.61
CA LEU A 183 -2.66 -8.69 -13.17
C LEU A 183 -4.00 -8.20 -12.62
N LYS A 184 -4.30 -8.59 -11.40
CA LYS A 184 -5.48 -8.06 -10.69
C LYS A 184 -5.26 -6.57 -10.40
N VAL A 185 -6.29 -5.75 -10.65
CA VAL A 185 -6.24 -4.30 -10.39
C VAL A 185 -7.01 -3.97 -9.12
N ILE A 186 -6.38 -3.22 -8.24
CA ILE A 186 -6.93 -2.75 -6.96
C ILE A 186 -6.91 -1.22 -6.98
N ALA A 187 -8.05 -0.57 -6.70
CA ALA A 187 -8.11 0.88 -6.55
C ALA A 187 -7.72 1.29 -5.12
N LYS A 188 -6.68 2.10 -4.96
CA LYS A 188 -6.21 2.63 -3.67
C LYS A 188 -6.52 4.12 -3.55
N GLY A 189 -7.11 4.53 -2.41
CA GLY A 189 -7.43 5.94 -2.15
C GLY A 189 -8.93 6.22 -2.13
N VAL A 190 -9.75 5.18 -2.16
CA VAL A 190 -11.22 5.28 -2.13
C VAL A 190 -11.70 5.54 -0.70
N LEU A 191 -12.53 6.58 -0.52
CA LEU A 191 -13.10 6.96 0.79
C LEU A 191 -14.62 7.09 0.79
N THR A 192 -15.30 6.95 -0.37
CA THR A 192 -16.75 7.12 -0.50
C THR A 192 -17.42 5.87 -1.08
N ALA A 193 -18.69 5.66 -0.75
CA ALA A 193 -19.52 4.60 -1.34
C ALA A 193 -19.70 4.79 -2.86
N GLU A 194 -19.73 6.02 -3.32
CA GLU A 194 -19.88 6.34 -4.75
C GLU A 194 -18.66 5.88 -5.54
N ASP A 195 -17.45 6.27 -5.11
CA ASP A 195 -16.20 5.85 -5.75
C ASP A 195 -16.00 4.33 -5.66
N ALA A 196 -16.39 3.73 -4.54
CA ALA A 196 -16.35 2.27 -4.41
C ALA A 196 -17.23 1.57 -5.47
N ARG A 197 -18.46 2.07 -5.70
CA ARG A 197 -19.32 1.55 -6.76
C ARG A 197 -18.74 1.79 -8.17
N ASN A 198 -18.15 2.96 -8.39
CA ASN A 198 -17.52 3.29 -9.67
C ASN A 198 -16.28 2.43 -9.92
N ALA A 199 -15.47 2.17 -8.91
CA ALA A 199 -14.33 1.23 -8.99
C ALA A 199 -14.81 -0.18 -9.39
N VAL A 200 -15.89 -0.67 -8.76
CA VAL A 200 -16.50 -1.98 -9.11
C VAL A 200 -16.97 -1.99 -10.56
N LYS A 201 -17.68 -0.94 -11.02
CA LYS A 201 -18.13 -0.81 -12.42
C LYS A 201 -16.94 -0.77 -13.40
N ALA A 202 -15.81 -0.15 -13.01
CA ALA A 202 -14.59 -0.16 -13.80
C ALA A 202 -13.89 -1.54 -13.79
N GLY A 203 -14.35 -2.46 -12.93
CA GLY A 203 -13.94 -3.87 -12.90
C GLY A 203 -12.71 -4.15 -12.05
N VAL A 204 -12.45 -3.37 -11.01
CA VAL A 204 -11.37 -3.69 -10.06
C VAL A 204 -11.61 -5.04 -9.36
N SER A 205 -10.53 -5.69 -8.96
CA SER A 205 -10.58 -6.94 -8.18
C SER A 205 -10.66 -6.70 -6.69
N GLY A 206 -10.30 -5.49 -6.22
CA GLY A 206 -10.34 -5.09 -4.83
C GLY A 206 -10.27 -3.58 -4.67
N ILE A 207 -10.55 -3.12 -3.45
CA ILE A 207 -10.50 -1.71 -3.06
C ILE A 207 -9.63 -1.59 -1.81
N LEU A 208 -8.63 -0.72 -1.85
CA LEU A 208 -7.84 -0.33 -0.69
C LEU A 208 -8.33 1.03 -0.19
N VAL A 209 -9.11 0.99 0.90
CA VAL A 209 -9.58 2.18 1.61
C VAL A 209 -8.38 2.89 2.22
N SER A 210 -8.10 4.08 1.72
CA SER A 210 -6.88 4.81 2.05
C SER A 210 -7.11 6.31 1.96
N ASN A 211 -6.52 7.06 2.88
CA ASN A 211 -6.37 8.51 2.80
C ASN A 211 -4.90 8.92 2.59
N HIS A 212 -4.12 8.00 1.99
CA HIS A 212 -2.69 8.21 1.73
C HIS A 212 -1.87 8.51 3.00
N GLY A 213 -2.29 7.99 4.15
CA GLY A 213 -1.66 8.29 5.43
C GLY A 213 -1.83 9.74 5.87
N ALA A 214 -2.96 10.38 5.50
CA ALA A 214 -3.28 11.79 5.72
C ALA A 214 -2.30 12.77 5.04
N ARG A 215 -1.79 12.41 3.86
CA ARG A 215 -0.78 13.17 3.11
C ARG A 215 -1.33 13.85 1.85
N GLN A 216 -2.62 13.63 1.52
CA GLN A 216 -3.32 14.24 0.40
C GLN A 216 -4.24 15.35 0.89
N LEU A 217 -5.53 15.31 0.63
CA LEU A 217 -6.46 16.32 1.11
C LEU A 217 -6.53 16.31 2.64
N ASP A 218 -6.30 17.46 3.28
CA ASP A 218 -6.47 17.63 4.71
C ASP A 218 -7.96 17.66 5.09
N GLY A 219 -8.28 17.24 6.32
CA GLY A 219 -9.64 17.25 6.84
C GLY A 219 -10.55 16.12 6.33
N VAL A 220 -10.02 15.13 5.58
CA VAL A 220 -10.82 13.96 5.17
C VAL A 220 -11.07 13.00 6.33
N THR A 221 -12.11 12.17 6.18
CA THR A 221 -12.44 11.13 7.16
C THR A 221 -11.29 10.15 7.36
N SER A 222 -11.21 9.56 8.54
CA SER A 222 -10.28 8.45 8.78
C SER A 222 -10.72 7.20 8.01
N THR A 223 -9.76 6.39 7.57
CA THR A 223 -10.06 5.20 6.76
C THR A 223 -10.91 4.18 7.49
N ILE A 224 -10.74 4.06 8.82
CA ILE A 224 -11.55 3.17 9.65
C ILE A 224 -13.02 3.63 9.75
N GLU A 225 -13.29 4.94 9.65
CA GLU A 225 -14.65 5.49 9.63
C GLU A 225 -15.31 5.35 8.27
N ALA A 226 -14.54 5.49 7.17
CA ALA A 226 -15.02 5.26 5.80
C ALA A 226 -15.31 3.78 5.50
N LEU A 227 -14.57 2.86 6.13
CA LEU A 227 -14.62 1.43 5.83
C LEU A 227 -16.03 0.82 5.87
N PRO A 228 -16.89 1.04 6.88
CA PRO A 228 -18.24 0.45 6.92
C PRO A 228 -19.14 0.88 5.78
N GLU A 229 -19.00 2.12 5.32
CA GLU A 229 -19.75 2.65 4.18
C GLU A 229 -19.35 1.93 2.90
N ILE A 230 -18.04 1.78 2.67
CA ILE A 230 -17.49 1.12 1.48
C ILE A 230 -17.86 -0.37 1.46
N ILE A 231 -17.73 -1.08 2.59
CA ILE A 231 -18.12 -2.49 2.71
C ILE A 231 -19.60 -2.71 2.31
N ARG A 232 -20.49 -1.80 2.73
CA ARG A 232 -21.91 -1.89 2.36
C ARG A 232 -22.18 -1.57 0.89
N ALA A 233 -21.31 -0.80 0.26
CA ALA A 233 -21.49 -0.32 -1.11
C ALA A 233 -21.06 -1.30 -2.19
N VAL A 234 -20.26 -2.31 -1.83
CA VAL A 234 -19.66 -3.23 -2.80
C VAL A 234 -20.19 -4.66 -2.67
N PRO A 235 -20.20 -5.44 -3.76
CA PRO A 235 -20.56 -6.85 -3.72
C PRO A 235 -19.55 -7.67 -2.88
N ARG A 236 -20.00 -8.77 -2.28
CA ARG A 236 -19.19 -9.63 -1.40
C ARG A 236 -17.95 -10.27 -2.06
N TRP A 237 -17.91 -10.34 -3.38
CA TRP A 237 -16.75 -10.89 -4.10
C TRP A 237 -15.64 -9.86 -4.33
N ILE A 238 -15.87 -8.58 -4.05
CA ILE A 238 -14.86 -7.55 -4.06
C ILE A 238 -14.19 -7.53 -2.69
N GLU A 239 -12.88 -7.78 -2.68
CA GLU A 239 -12.13 -7.69 -1.44
C GLU A 239 -11.86 -6.22 -1.10
N VAL A 240 -12.09 -5.86 0.16
CA VAL A 240 -11.84 -4.52 0.68
C VAL A 240 -10.70 -4.61 1.69
N TYR A 241 -9.71 -3.77 1.49
CA TYR A 241 -8.54 -3.63 2.33
C TYR A 241 -8.51 -2.25 2.97
N LEU A 242 -7.64 -2.07 3.95
CA LEU A 242 -7.50 -0.77 4.61
C LEU A 242 -6.03 -0.45 4.90
N ASP A 243 -5.61 0.79 4.66
CA ASP A 243 -4.40 1.36 5.23
C ASP A 243 -4.70 2.68 5.96
N GLY A 244 -3.67 3.24 6.59
CA GLY A 244 -3.80 4.47 7.37
C GLY A 244 -4.25 4.22 8.82
N GLY A 245 -3.41 4.63 9.76
CA GLY A 245 -3.72 4.58 11.19
C GLY A 245 -3.51 3.24 11.89
N ILE A 246 -3.09 2.18 11.21
CA ILE A 246 -2.77 0.88 11.81
C ILE A 246 -1.40 0.97 12.48
N ARG A 247 -1.37 0.78 13.81
CA ARG A 247 -0.15 0.82 14.64
C ARG A 247 -0.05 -0.35 15.63
N HIS A 248 -1.18 -0.97 15.96
CA HIS A 248 -1.32 -2.08 16.88
C HIS A 248 -2.10 -3.23 16.26
N GLY A 249 -1.87 -4.46 16.74
CA GLY A 249 -2.67 -5.62 16.33
C GLY A 249 -4.17 -5.44 16.58
N THR A 250 -4.55 -4.70 17.62
CA THR A 250 -5.96 -4.37 17.91
C THR A 250 -6.58 -3.41 16.88
N ASP A 251 -5.80 -2.57 16.19
CA ASP A 251 -6.31 -1.75 15.09
C ASP A 251 -6.66 -2.65 13.89
N ALA A 252 -5.79 -3.63 13.60
CA ALA A 252 -6.09 -4.64 12.58
C ALA A 252 -7.39 -5.40 12.91
N ILE A 253 -7.57 -5.85 14.15
CA ILE A 253 -8.79 -6.53 14.59
C ILE A 253 -10.03 -5.68 14.35
N LYS A 254 -9.99 -4.38 14.65
CA LYS A 254 -11.11 -3.46 14.40
C LYS A 254 -11.48 -3.39 12.93
N ALA A 255 -10.48 -3.24 12.05
CA ALA A 255 -10.70 -3.19 10.61
C ALA A 255 -11.26 -4.50 10.07
N LEU A 256 -10.72 -5.64 10.50
CA LEU A 256 -11.22 -6.98 10.13
C LEU A 256 -12.66 -7.19 10.61
N ALA A 257 -12.97 -6.79 11.84
CA ALA A 257 -14.33 -6.88 12.39
C ALA A 257 -15.34 -6.01 11.64
N LEU A 258 -14.90 -4.92 10.99
CA LEU A 258 -15.72 -4.07 10.13
C LEU A 258 -15.80 -4.55 8.69
N GLY A 259 -15.12 -5.65 8.33
CA GLY A 259 -15.23 -6.30 7.03
C GLY A 259 -14.02 -6.16 6.12
N ALA A 260 -12.93 -5.52 6.55
CA ALA A 260 -11.69 -5.54 5.79
C ALA A 260 -11.13 -6.97 5.70
N LYS A 261 -10.58 -7.33 4.54
CA LYS A 261 -9.95 -8.63 4.31
C LYS A 261 -8.52 -8.67 4.85
N ALA A 262 -7.80 -7.56 4.74
CA ALA A 262 -6.47 -7.33 5.29
C ALA A 262 -6.23 -5.84 5.52
N VAL A 263 -5.19 -5.52 6.28
CA VAL A 263 -4.73 -4.14 6.51
C VAL A 263 -3.27 -3.99 6.12
N PHE A 264 -2.86 -2.74 5.82
CA PHE A 264 -1.47 -2.44 5.45
C PHE A 264 -0.90 -1.34 6.33
N VAL A 265 0.39 -1.48 6.66
CA VAL A 265 1.15 -0.51 7.46
C VAL A 265 2.20 0.19 6.61
N GLY A 266 2.25 1.52 6.69
CA GLY A 266 3.24 2.35 5.98
C GLY A 266 4.39 2.74 6.92
N ARG A 267 4.23 3.85 7.64
CA ARG A 267 5.27 4.41 8.53
C ARG A 267 5.86 3.41 9.53
N PRO A 268 5.12 2.49 10.15
CA PRO A 268 5.71 1.47 11.03
C PRO A 268 6.82 0.65 10.35
N ALA A 269 6.66 0.31 9.06
CA ALA A 269 7.70 -0.40 8.30
C ALA A 269 8.96 0.46 8.14
N LEU A 270 8.79 1.77 7.86
CA LEU A 270 9.94 2.70 7.76
C LEU A 270 10.66 2.86 9.09
N TRP A 271 9.94 2.90 10.22
CA TRP A 271 10.56 2.96 11.54
C TRP A 271 11.35 1.69 11.84
N GLY A 272 10.81 0.52 11.51
CA GLY A 272 11.54 -0.75 11.61
C GLY A 272 12.80 -0.75 10.74
N LEU A 273 12.66 -0.33 9.48
CA LEU A 273 13.76 -0.26 8.52
C LEU A 273 14.88 0.68 9.00
N ALA A 274 14.51 1.88 9.48
CA ALA A 274 15.48 2.86 10.00
C ALA A 274 16.17 2.38 11.30
N TYR A 275 15.46 1.60 12.12
CA TYR A 275 15.98 1.07 13.37
C TYR A 275 17.05 -0.02 13.15
N ASN A 276 16.78 -1.01 12.31
CA ASN A 276 17.69 -2.16 12.11
C ASN A 276 17.46 -2.89 10.77
N GLY A 277 17.28 -2.16 9.67
CA GLY A 277 17.18 -2.75 8.34
C GLY A 277 16.11 -3.83 8.24
N GLU A 278 16.45 -4.95 7.61
CA GLU A 278 15.57 -6.13 7.44
C GLU A 278 15.08 -6.68 8.79
N ASP A 279 15.97 -6.81 9.78
CA ASP A 279 15.61 -7.35 11.09
C ASP A 279 14.65 -6.42 11.85
N GLY A 280 14.80 -5.11 11.67
CA GLY A 280 13.89 -4.12 12.25
C GLY A 280 12.48 -4.21 11.66
N VAL A 281 12.35 -4.38 10.35
CA VAL A 281 11.05 -4.61 9.68
C VAL A 281 10.46 -5.96 10.11
N THR A 282 11.29 -7.00 10.19
CA THR A 282 10.85 -8.33 10.68
C THR A 282 10.32 -8.22 12.11
N GLN A 283 11.04 -7.54 13.00
CA GLN A 283 10.62 -7.33 14.38
C GLN A 283 9.29 -6.56 14.47
N MET A 284 9.12 -5.51 13.68
CA MET A 284 7.86 -4.75 13.59
C MET A 284 6.68 -5.66 13.19
N LEU A 285 6.86 -6.50 12.18
CA LEU A 285 5.83 -7.46 11.74
C LEU A 285 5.49 -8.48 12.82
N GLU A 286 6.49 -8.98 13.54
CA GLU A 286 6.29 -9.94 14.64
C GLU A 286 5.62 -9.31 15.86
N ILE A 287 5.88 -8.05 16.17
CA ILE A 287 5.14 -7.29 17.20
C ILE A 287 3.66 -7.25 16.85
N LEU A 288 3.33 -6.83 15.62
CA LEU A 288 1.94 -6.76 15.16
C LEU A 288 1.27 -8.12 15.13
N ARG A 289 1.99 -9.17 14.74
CA ARG A 289 1.51 -10.57 14.75
C ARG A 289 1.15 -11.04 16.17
N LYS A 290 2.01 -10.77 17.13
CA LYS A 290 1.80 -11.12 18.54
C LYS A 290 0.63 -10.36 19.15
N GLU A 291 0.53 -9.06 18.87
CA GLU A 291 -0.59 -8.24 19.33
C GLU A 291 -1.92 -8.67 18.70
N LEU A 292 -1.90 -9.03 17.40
CA LEU A 292 -3.07 -9.59 16.71
C LEU A 292 -3.51 -10.89 17.38
N ASP A 293 -2.60 -11.83 17.58
CA ASP A 293 -2.87 -13.14 18.21
C ASP A 293 -3.44 -13.00 19.61
N LEU A 294 -2.77 -12.21 20.45
CA LEU A 294 -3.26 -11.92 21.80
C LEU A 294 -4.62 -11.24 21.79
N GLY A 295 -4.79 -10.25 20.93
CA GLY A 295 -6.05 -9.54 20.78
C GLY A 295 -7.19 -10.46 20.34
N MET A 296 -6.96 -11.37 19.39
CA MET A 296 -7.93 -12.41 18.98
C MET A 296 -8.32 -13.30 20.17
N ALA A 297 -7.35 -13.79 20.94
CA ALA A 297 -7.62 -14.58 22.14
C ALA A 297 -8.50 -13.82 23.13
N LEU A 298 -8.15 -12.55 23.43
CA LEU A 298 -8.85 -11.74 24.42
C LEU A 298 -10.27 -11.30 23.98
N ILE A 299 -10.55 -11.24 22.70
CA ILE A 299 -11.93 -10.97 22.21
C ILE A 299 -12.76 -12.24 22.01
N GLY A 300 -12.20 -13.44 22.25
CA GLY A 300 -12.88 -14.71 22.11
C GLY A 300 -13.01 -15.18 20.64
N LYS A 301 -11.94 -15.05 19.85
CA LYS A 301 -11.87 -15.44 18.43
C LYS A 301 -10.70 -16.39 18.17
#